data_c61e7db8d56ef2b644bbf9403c04e078
#
_entry.id   c61e7db8d56ef2b644bbf9403c04e078
#
_cell.length_a   1.000
_cell.length_b   1.000
_cell.length_c   1.000
_cell.angle_alpha   90.00
_cell.angle_beta   90.00
_cell.angle_gamma   90.00
#
_symmetry.space_group_name_H-M   'P 1'
#
loop_
_entity.id
_entity.type
_entity.pdbx_description
1 polymer ?
#
loop_
_entity_poly.entity_id
_entity_poly.type
_entity_poly.pdbx_seq_one_letter_code
_entity_poly.pdbx_strand_id
1 'polypeptide(L)'
;VRVAVVGLGTAGAATACLLFDQGHDVTVIEQADDPRPVGAGIWLQALGQQVLDRLDLLAPMQEASRVVRRVRMEGRGGRRLVDIGYDARPASPPALGVHRGDLFRLLFAAVRERGIRIELGARVGAVEPRTGGIAVTVEDPGGPDARNLGRFDLVVGADGSRSQVRAALGLAARDREYRYGALWAIVPDRHGLTGDTLYQRMDGTRRYLGVLPTGTDRASLFWSVRTADAAAALAGGLERWRAEARPLAGPYAPLVDEVTELLPASYRSVVVRASYRVTGGGRSAGVLVGDAAHAMSPQLGAGTSLALADAWTLAASLQRYDDLDVALQWYDDQRRAHVRWYRWWTRALTPAFQGDLTALALPRDLLAPVVAHTPGMPRLLVGTLTGDRRSLLRTWQLP
;
A
#
# COMPACT_ATOMS: atom_id res chain seq x y z
N VAL A 1 -13.44 -22.72 9.30
CA VAL A 1 -12.72 -22.84 8.02
C VAL A 1 -11.23 -22.78 8.32
N ARG A 2 -10.44 -23.73 7.73
CA ARG A 2 -8.97 -23.68 7.81
C ARG A 2 -8.43 -22.77 6.73
N VAL A 3 -7.69 -21.73 7.13
CA VAL A 3 -7.22 -20.67 6.25
C VAL A 3 -5.69 -20.60 6.24
N ALA A 4 -5.10 -20.66 5.06
CA ALA A 4 -3.70 -20.29 4.87
C ALA A 4 -3.61 -18.84 4.38
N VAL A 5 -2.93 -17.98 5.11
CA VAL A 5 -2.61 -16.60 4.69
C VAL A 5 -1.15 -16.56 4.28
N VAL A 6 -0.88 -16.37 3.00
CA VAL A 6 0.47 -16.35 2.44
C VAL A 6 0.98 -14.92 2.36
N GLY A 7 2.02 -14.62 3.14
CA GLY A 7 2.64 -13.31 3.31
C GLY A 7 2.20 -12.60 4.59
N LEU A 8 3.18 -12.13 5.38
CA LEU A 8 2.98 -11.42 6.66
C LEU A 8 3.10 -9.90 6.52
N GLY A 9 2.85 -9.37 5.32
CA GLY A 9 2.75 -7.93 5.11
C GLY A 9 1.46 -7.33 5.70
N THR A 10 1.22 -6.04 5.46
CA THR A 10 0.04 -5.32 6.00
C THR A 10 -1.29 -6.03 5.70
N ALA A 11 -1.50 -6.46 4.45
CA ALA A 11 -2.73 -7.16 4.07
C ALA A 11 -2.86 -8.51 4.78
N GLY A 12 -1.77 -9.29 4.80
CA GLY A 12 -1.80 -10.64 5.36
C GLY A 12 -1.97 -10.64 6.88
N ALA A 13 -1.21 -9.82 7.59
CA ALA A 13 -1.33 -9.71 9.05
C ALA A 13 -2.74 -9.25 9.48
N ALA A 14 -3.27 -8.20 8.82
CA ALA A 14 -4.64 -7.74 9.10
C ALA A 14 -5.69 -8.83 8.79
N THR A 15 -5.55 -9.52 7.65
CA THR A 15 -6.45 -10.63 7.27
C THR A 15 -6.39 -11.75 8.32
N ALA A 16 -5.18 -12.13 8.72
CA ALA A 16 -5.00 -13.21 9.71
C ALA A 16 -5.67 -12.88 11.04
N CYS A 17 -5.48 -11.67 11.57
CA CYS A 17 -6.12 -11.23 12.81
C CYS A 17 -7.65 -11.24 12.68
N LEU A 18 -8.19 -10.61 11.63
CA LEU A 18 -9.63 -10.49 11.44
C LEU A 18 -10.32 -11.85 11.29
N LEU A 19 -9.72 -12.79 10.57
CA LEU A 19 -10.28 -14.12 10.40
C LEU A 19 -10.14 -14.97 11.66
N PHE A 20 -9.04 -14.83 12.38
CA PHE A 20 -8.86 -15.51 13.66
C PHE A 20 -9.89 -15.05 14.69
N ASP A 21 -10.14 -13.74 14.79
CA ASP A 21 -11.13 -13.15 15.69
C ASP A 21 -12.57 -13.63 15.37
N GLN A 22 -12.82 -14.11 14.14
CA GLN A 22 -14.07 -14.74 13.71
C GLN A 22 -14.11 -16.27 13.98
N GLY A 23 -13.09 -16.84 14.61
CA GLY A 23 -13.03 -18.27 14.96
C GLY A 23 -12.57 -19.19 13.83
N HIS A 24 -11.91 -18.65 12.79
CA HIS A 24 -11.28 -19.49 11.76
C HIS A 24 -9.93 -20.03 12.25
N ASP A 25 -9.56 -21.23 11.79
CA ASP A 25 -8.23 -21.81 12.02
C ASP A 25 -7.23 -21.24 11.01
N VAL A 26 -6.44 -20.28 11.46
CA VAL A 26 -5.56 -19.48 10.59
C VAL A 26 -4.11 -19.89 10.76
N THR A 27 -3.44 -20.15 9.63
CA THR A 27 -1.98 -20.30 9.54
C THR A 27 -1.42 -19.24 8.62
N VAL A 28 -0.47 -18.44 9.11
CA VAL A 28 0.29 -17.47 8.31
C VAL A 28 1.56 -18.14 7.80
N ILE A 29 1.86 -17.95 6.51
CA ILE A 29 3.04 -18.50 5.84
C ILE A 29 3.88 -17.32 5.33
N GLU A 30 5.11 -17.17 5.86
CA GLU A 30 5.99 -16.07 5.53
C GLU A 30 7.36 -16.59 5.06
N GLN A 31 7.84 -16.04 3.93
CA GLN A 31 9.09 -16.48 3.33
C GLN A 31 10.34 -16.02 4.09
N ALA A 32 10.26 -14.96 4.87
CA ALA A 32 11.37 -14.47 5.68
C ALA A 32 11.51 -15.29 6.97
N ASP A 33 12.73 -15.70 7.29
CA ASP A 33 13.04 -16.34 8.57
C ASP A 33 12.90 -15.38 9.75
N ASP A 34 13.29 -14.12 9.53
CA ASP A 34 13.16 -13.01 10.47
C ASP A 34 12.54 -11.81 9.77
N PRO A 35 11.21 -11.71 9.77
CA PRO A 35 10.53 -10.60 9.12
C PRO A 35 10.79 -9.29 9.86
N ARG A 36 11.56 -8.41 9.23
CA ARG A 36 11.97 -7.13 9.81
C ARG A 36 11.15 -5.98 9.28
N PRO A 37 10.93 -4.96 10.11
CA PRO A 37 10.30 -3.73 9.69
C PRO A 37 11.21 -2.98 8.70
N VAL A 38 10.90 -3.03 7.43
CA VAL A 38 11.64 -2.33 6.37
C VAL A 38 10.72 -1.29 5.72
N GLY A 39 11.28 -0.15 5.42
CA GLY A 39 10.64 0.76 4.48
C GLY A 39 10.47 2.20 4.92
N ALA A 40 9.83 2.93 4.05
CA ALA A 40 9.62 4.36 4.04
C ALA A 40 8.37 4.79 4.80
N GLY A 41 8.08 6.08 4.75
CA GLY A 41 6.82 6.63 5.24
C GLY A 41 5.62 6.12 4.45
N ILE A 42 4.54 5.90 5.15
CA ILE A 42 3.22 5.58 4.62
C ILE A 42 2.26 6.72 4.95
N TRP A 43 1.45 7.09 3.98
CA TRP A 43 0.36 8.02 4.16
C TRP A 43 -0.93 7.23 4.40
N LEU A 44 -1.23 6.93 5.70
CA LEU A 44 -2.36 6.10 6.10
C LEU A 44 -3.64 6.91 6.12
N GLN A 45 -4.53 6.62 5.21
CA GLN A 45 -5.79 7.32 5.02
C GLN A 45 -6.89 6.83 5.98
N ALA A 46 -7.98 7.60 6.06
CA ALA A 46 -9.14 7.32 6.91
C ALA A 46 -9.66 5.88 6.78
N LEU A 47 -9.71 5.36 5.55
CA LEU A 47 -10.13 3.98 5.29
C LEU A 47 -9.25 2.95 6.01
N GLY A 48 -7.92 3.12 5.97
CA GLY A 48 -7.01 2.23 6.67
C GLY A 48 -7.08 2.38 8.19
N GLN A 49 -7.29 3.61 8.68
CA GLN A 49 -7.49 3.90 10.10
C GLN A 49 -8.72 3.18 10.66
N GLN A 50 -9.84 3.17 9.91
CA GLN A 50 -11.05 2.44 10.31
C GLN A 50 -10.81 0.93 10.49
N VAL A 51 -9.95 0.32 9.65
CA VAL A 51 -9.61 -1.10 9.80
C VAL A 51 -8.71 -1.33 11.01
N LEU A 52 -7.75 -0.43 11.25
CA LEU A 52 -6.92 -0.52 12.48
C LEU A 52 -7.76 -0.32 13.75
N ASP A 53 -8.76 0.53 13.71
CA ASP A 53 -9.70 0.71 14.83
C ASP A 53 -10.43 -0.58 15.18
N ARG A 54 -10.88 -1.33 14.17
CA ARG A 54 -11.54 -2.63 14.35
C ARG A 54 -10.61 -3.77 14.83
N LEU A 55 -9.31 -3.55 14.76
CA LEU A 55 -8.28 -4.45 15.29
C LEU A 55 -7.75 -4.00 16.64
N ASP A 56 -8.29 -2.91 17.21
CA ASP A 56 -7.81 -2.23 18.42
C ASP A 56 -6.37 -1.69 18.29
N LEU A 57 -5.95 -1.41 17.05
CA LEU A 57 -4.59 -0.94 16.73
C LEU A 57 -4.54 0.55 16.34
N LEU A 58 -5.68 1.25 16.31
CA LEU A 58 -5.68 2.66 15.89
C LEU A 58 -5.00 3.57 16.92
N ALA A 59 -5.33 3.43 18.21
CA ALA A 59 -4.76 4.27 19.25
C ALA A 59 -3.22 4.16 19.32
N PRO A 60 -2.62 2.96 19.45
CA PRO A 60 -1.16 2.83 19.43
C PRO A 60 -0.53 3.28 18.10
N MET A 61 -1.25 3.15 16.96
CA MET A 61 -0.77 3.68 15.69
C MET A 61 -0.77 5.21 15.66
N GLN A 62 -1.77 5.86 16.21
CA GLN A 62 -1.84 7.32 16.32
C GLN A 62 -0.70 7.88 17.19
N GLU A 63 -0.39 7.24 18.31
CA GLU A 63 0.75 7.61 19.16
C GLU A 63 2.10 7.52 18.44
N ALA A 64 2.27 6.53 17.57
CA ALA A 64 3.49 6.31 16.79
C ALA A 64 3.53 7.10 15.47
N SER A 65 2.53 7.93 15.18
CA SER A 65 2.38 8.61 13.89
C SER A 65 2.33 10.14 14.01
N ARG A 66 2.32 10.82 12.87
CA ARG A 66 2.05 12.26 12.78
C ARG A 66 0.76 12.50 12.02
N VAL A 67 -0.10 13.37 12.53
CA VAL A 67 -1.32 13.77 11.81
C VAL A 67 -0.95 14.62 10.61
N VAL A 68 -1.50 14.27 9.43
CA VAL A 68 -1.33 15.01 8.17
C VAL A 68 -2.66 15.64 7.78
N ARG A 69 -2.75 16.95 7.98
CA ARG A 69 -3.98 17.73 7.72
C ARG A 69 -4.01 18.38 6.36
N ARG A 70 -2.84 18.52 5.70
CA ARG A 70 -2.68 19.29 4.47
C ARG A 70 -1.80 18.58 3.47
N VAL A 71 -2.15 18.71 2.21
CA VAL A 71 -1.31 18.32 1.06
C VAL A 71 -0.98 19.56 0.26
N ARG A 72 0.32 19.84 0.14
CA ARG A 72 0.84 20.93 -0.68
C ARG A 72 1.71 20.40 -1.78
N MET A 73 1.34 20.75 -3.01
CA MET A 73 2.12 20.39 -4.20
C MET A 73 2.58 21.66 -4.90
N GLU A 74 3.87 21.71 -5.23
CA GLU A 74 4.48 22.80 -5.97
C GLU A 74 5.10 22.30 -7.27
N GLY A 75 5.05 23.13 -8.29
CA GLY A 75 5.72 22.94 -9.57
C GLY A 75 7.04 23.66 -9.63
N ARG A 76 7.54 23.80 -10.85
CA ARG A 76 8.77 24.52 -11.13
C ARG A 76 8.75 25.95 -10.56
N GLY A 77 9.87 26.37 -9.98
CA GLY A 77 10.00 27.71 -9.37
C GLY A 77 9.17 27.90 -8.08
N GLY A 78 8.63 26.84 -7.48
CA GLY A 78 7.82 26.95 -6.25
C GLY A 78 6.37 27.41 -6.50
N ARG A 79 5.91 27.38 -7.75
CA ARG A 79 4.51 27.69 -8.06
C ARG A 79 3.59 26.67 -7.41
N ARG A 80 2.64 27.16 -6.62
CA ARG A 80 1.64 26.30 -5.94
C ARG A 80 0.70 25.68 -6.98
N LEU A 81 0.64 24.35 -7.03
CA LEU A 81 -0.23 23.60 -7.92
C LEU A 81 -1.48 23.10 -7.19
N VAL A 82 -1.30 22.58 -5.99
CA VAL A 82 -2.35 22.06 -5.13
C VAL A 82 -2.05 22.46 -3.68
N ASP A 83 -3.06 22.92 -2.99
CA ASP A 83 -3.00 23.19 -1.55
C ASP A 83 -4.40 22.86 -0.98
N ILE A 84 -4.55 21.65 -0.49
CA ILE A 84 -5.83 21.15 0.01
C ILE A 84 -5.69 20.63 1.44
N GLY A 85 -6.68 20.96 2.26
CA GLY A 85 -6.81 20.46 3.62
C GLY A 85 -7.89 19.38 3.71
N TYR A 86 -7.76 18.50 4.69
CA TYR A 86 -8.78 17.51 5.04
C TYR A 86 -10.05 18.14 5.62
N ASP A 87 -10.01 19.41 6.03
CA ASP A 87 -11.15 20.23 6.41
C ASP A 87 -12.18 20.41 5.29
N ALA A 88 -11.80 20.25 4.03
CA ALA A 88 -12.74 20.15 2.92
C ALA A 88 -13.75 18.99 3.10
N ARG A 89 -13.49 18.08 4.02
CA ARG A 89 -14.34 16.93 4.34
C ARG A 89 -14.31 16.59 5.83
N PRO A 90 -14.95 17.43 6.68
CA PRO A 90 -14.84 17.34 8.15
C PRO A 90 -15.29 16.00 8.76
N ALA A 91 -16.17 15.26 8.06
CA ALA A 91 -16.65 13.94 8.51
C ALA A 91 -15.58 12.82 8.41
N SER A 92 -14.46 13.07 7.74
CA SER A 92 -13.37 12.09 7.61
C SER A 92 -12.16 12.54 8.44
N PRO A 93 -11.54 11.68 9.23
CA PRO A 93 -10.32 12.04 9.94
C PRO A 93 -9.20 12.37 8.94
N PRO A 94 -8.25 13.24 9.33
CA PRO A 94 -7.05 13.49 8.56
C PRO A 94 -6.21 12.21 8.45
N ALA A 95 -5.30 12.18 7.51
CA ALA A 95 -4.40 11.05 7.36
C ALA A 95 -3.35 11.01 8.48
N LEU A 96 -2.73 9.86 8.64
CA LEU A 96 -1.57 9.67 9.50
C LEU A 96 -0.31 9.43 8.66
N GLY A 97 0.75 10.14 8.97
CA GLY A 97 2.08 9.87 8.46
C GLY A 97 2.75 8.83 9.35
N VAL A 98 2.90 7.64 8.84
CA VAL A 98 3.29 6.43 9.56
C VAL A 98 4.62 5.91 9.03
N HIS A 99 5.53 5.51 9.89
CA HIS A 99 6.66 4.70 9.46
C HIS A 99 6.20 3.27 9.18
N ARG A 100 6.50 2.74 7.99
CA ARG A 100 6.05 1.40 7.58
C ARG A 100 6.46 0.31 8.58
N GLY A 101 7.63 0.46 9.20
CA GLY A 101 8.10 -0.45 10.22
C GLY A 101 7.26 -0.43 11.50
N ASP A 102 6.70 0.74 11.88
CA ASP A 102 5.85 0.84 13.06
C ASP A 102 4.51 0.12 12.83
N LEU A 103 3.90 0.32 11.65
CA LEU A 103 2.70 -0.41 11.25
C LEU A 103 2.94 -1.93 11.19
N PHE A 104 4.09 -2.33 10.65
CA PHE A 104 4.45 -3.75 10.60
C PHE A 104 4.59 -4.33 12.02
N ARG A 105 5.31 -3.65 12.93
CA ARG A 105 5.48 -4.12 14.31
C ARG A 105 4.16 -4.29 15.03
N LEU A 106 3.25 -3.33 14.90
CA LEU A 106 1.93 -3.41 15.53
C LEU A 106 1.11 -4.58 14.99
N LEU A 107 1.04 -4.75 13.68
CA LEU A 107 0.30 -5.85 13.07
C LEU A 107 0.94 -7.20 13.39
N PHE A 108 2.27 -7.30 13.38
CA PHE A 108 2.96 -8.54 13.72
C PHE A 108 2.79 -8.91 15.21
N ALA A 109 2.86 -7.94 16.11
CA ALA A 109 2.54 -8.15 17.52
C ALA A 109 1.11 -8.66 17.70
N ALA A 110 0.13 -8.06 17.03
CA ALA A 110 -1.26 -8.48 17.08
C ALA A 110 -1.49 -9.92 16.59
N VAL A 111 -0.74 -10.37 15.56
CA VAL A 111 -0.77 -11.78 15.10
C VAL A 111 -0.22 -12.71 16.20
N ARG A 112 0.88 -12.32 16.84
CA ARG A 112 1.51 -13.13 17.90
C ARG A 112 0.68 -13.20 19.18
N GLU A 113 0.13 -12.09 19.61
CA GLU A 113 -0.70 -11.99 20.83
C GLU A 113 -1.97 -12.83 20.73
N ARG A 114 -2.53 -12.97 19.52
CA ARG A 114 -3.65 -13.89 19.26
C ARG A 114 -3.25 -15.36 19.23
N GLY A 115 -1.96 -15.69 19.29
CA GLY A 115 -1.48 -17.07 19.18
C GLY A 115 -1.68 -17.69 17.80
N ILE A 116 -1.81 -16.87 16.75
CA ILE A 116 -1.95 -17.35 15.37
C ILE A 116 -0.68 -18.10 14.96
N ARG A 117 -0.85 -19.28 14.39
CA ARG A 117 0.28 -20.08 13.88
C ARG A 117 0.99 -19.36 12.74
N ILE A 118 2.32 -19.24 12.85
CA ILE A 118 3.17 -18.63 11.83
C ILE A 118 4.24 -19.63 11.38
N GLU A 119 4.31 -19.90 10.09
CA GLU A 119 5.37 -20.65 9.44
C GLU A 119 6.35 -19.65 8.81
N LEU A 120 7.48 -19.39 9.48
CA LEU A 120 8.56 -18.51 8.99
C LEU A 120 9.54 -19.28 8.11
N GLY A 121 10.31 -18.56 7.26
CA GLY A 121 11.23 -19.18 6.30
C GLY A 121 10.56 -20.04 5.25
N ALA A 122 9.24 -19.94 5.14
CA ALA A 122 8.40 -20.80 4.35
C ALA A 122 7.97 -20.13 3.04
N ARG A 123 8.74 -20.31 1.98
CA ARG A 123 8.41 -19.81 0.66
C ARG A 123 7.42 -20.76 -0.02
N VAL A 124 6.26 -20.26 -0.38
CA VAL A 124 5.25 -21.05 -1.10
C VAL A 124 5.75 -21.41 -2.50
N GLY A 125 5.91 -22.70 -2.78
CA GLY A 125 6.28 -23.24 -4.09
C GLY A 125 5.07 -23.66 -4.92
N ALA A 126 4.04 -24.28 -4.28
CA ALA A 126 2.85 -24.71 -4.98
C ALA A 126 1.58 -24.50 -4.15
N VAL A 127 0.49 -24.21 -4.87
CA VAL A 127 -0.88 -24.13 -4.34
C VAL A 127 -1.78 -24.91 -5.29
N GLU A 128 -2.25 -26.08 -4.87
CA GLU A 128 -2.91 -27.01 -5.76
C GLU A 128 -4.30 -27.42 -5.24
N PRO A 129 -5.34 -27.23 -6.02
CA PRO A 129 -6.65 -27.81 -5.73
C PRO A 129 -6.55 -29.35 -5.59
N ARG A 130 -7.11 -29.90 -4.52
CA ARG A 130 -7.16 -31.32 -4.23
C ARG A 130 -8.54 -31.69 -3.68
N THR A 131 -8.88 -32.95 -3.70
CA THR A 131 -10.12 -33.44 -3.06
C THR A 131 -10.09 -33.06 -1.57
N GLY A 132 -11.06 -32.26 -1.13
CA GLY A 132 -11.20 -31.82 0.27
C GLY A 132 -10.31 -30.65 0.69
N GLY A 133 -9.85 -29.80 -0.24
CA GLY A 133 -9.14 -28.57 0.07
C GLY A 133 -8.10 -28.15 -0.95
N ILE A 134 -7.34 -27.13 -0.62
CA ILE A 134 -6.17 -26.69 -1.38
C ILE A 134 -4.91 -27.11 -0.63
N ALA A 135 -4.06 -27.89 -1.25
CA ALA A 135 -2.75 -28.25 -0.71
C ALA A 135 -1.78 -27.09 -0.90
N VAL A 136 -1.08 -26.73 0.17
CA VAL A 136 -0.01 -25.72 0.13
C VAL A 136 1.32 -26.38 0.41
N THR A 137 2.25 -26.23 -0.52
CA THR A 137 3.60 -26.76 -0.43
C THR A 137 4.58 -25.59 -0.39
N VAL A 138 5.54 -25.65 0.52
CA VAL A 138 6.62 -24.68 0.66
C VAL A 138 7.95 -25.27 0.26
N GLU A 139 8.83 -24.44 -0.27
CA GLU A 139 10.23 -24.81 -0.55
C GLU A 139 10.94 -25.06 0.79
N ASP A 140 11.79 -26.08 0.87
CA ASP A 140 12.66 -26.28 2.01
C ASP A 140 13.95 -25.44 1.82
N PRO A 141 14.25 -24.49 2.70
CA PRO A 141 15.47 -23.67 2.58
C PRO A 141 16.78 -24.47 2.67
N GLY A 142 16.75 -25.67 3.21
CA GLY A 142 17.92 -26.53 3.43
C GLY A 142 17.99 -27.80 2.58
N GLY A 143 17.03 -28.05 1.68
CA GLY A 143 16.98 -29.31 0.94
C GLY A 143 16.22 -29.25 -0.38
N PRO A 144 16.37 -30.29 -1.23
CA PRO A 144 15.65 -30.40 -2.48
C PRO A 144 14.16 -30.74 -2.29
N ASP A 145 13.74 -31.05 -1.06
CA ASP A 145 12.41 -31.59 -0.77
C ASP A 145 11.42 -30.49 -0.36
N ALA A 146 10.34 -30.37 -1.10
CA ALA A 146 9.26 -29.48 -0.76
C ALA A 146 8.43 -30.02 0.43
N ARG A 147 8.17 -29.18 1.44
CA ARG A 147 7.37 -29.54 2.62
C ARG A 147 5.89 -29.22 2.38
N ASN A 148 5.03 -30.19 2.53
CA ASN A 148 3.58 -30.00 2.45
C ASN A 148 3.04 -29.52 3.81
N LEU A 149 2.40 -28.36 3.84
CA LEU A 149 1.78 -27.79 5.04
C LEU A 149 0.37 -28.32 5.32
N GLY A 150 -0.15 -29.18 4.47
CA GLY A 150 -1.48 -29.75 4.59
C GLY A 150 -2.49 -29.10 3.64
N ARG A 151 -3.77 -29.31 3.97
CA ARG A 151 -4.90 -28.82 3.16
C ARG A 151 -5.64 -27.73 3.90
N PHE A 152 -6.00 -26.71 3.15
CA PHE A 152 -6.77 -25.57 3.63
C PHE A 152 -8.07 -25.45 2.84
N ASP A 153 -9.11 -24.97 3.49
CA ASP A 153 -10.37 -24.66 2.82
C ASP A 153 -10.27 -23.37 2.03
N LEU A 154 -9.45 -22.41 2.54
CA LEU A 154 -9.20 -21.12 1.90
C LEU A 154 -7.70 -20.81 1.91
N VAL A 155 -7.18 -20.40 0.74
CA VAL A 155 -5.82 -19.83 0.62
C VAL A 155 -5.93 -18.36 0.24
N VAL A 156 -5.37 -17.48 1.09
CA VAL A 156 -5.34 -16.05 0.88
C VAL A 156 -3.93 -15.64 0.42
N GLY A 157 -3.80 -15.18 -0.82
CA GLY A 157 -2.56 -14.62 -1.35
C GLY A 157 -2.42 -13.16 -0.94
N ALA A 158 -1.52 -12.91 0.02
CA ALA A 158 -1.13 -11.58 0.52
C ALA A 158 0.38 -11.32 0.32
N ASP A 159 0.99 -12.04 -0.62
CA ASP A 159 2.42 -12.17 -0.87
C ASP A 159 2.99 -11.09 -1.82
N GLY A 160 2.28 -9.96 -1.88
CA GLY A 160 2.75 -8.74 -2.53
C GLY A 160 2.68 -8.76 -4.06
N SER A 161 3.27 -7.76 -4.67
CA SER A 161 3.12 -7.51 -6.12
C SER A 161 3.67 -8.63 -7.00
N ARG A 162 4.66 -9.40 -6.51
CA ARG A 162 5.25 -10.56 -7.21
C ARG A 162 4.64 -11.88 -6.77
N SER A 163 3.36 -11.88 -6.43
CA SER A 163 2.62 -12.99 -5.85
C SER A 163 2.80 -14.32 -6.58
N GLN A 164 3.30 -15.30 -5.85
CA GLN A 164 3.38 -16.70 -6.29
C GLN A 164 2.04 -17.38 -6.18
N VAL A 165 1.24 -17.04 -5.15
CA VAL A 165 -0.13 -17.55 -5.00
C VAL A 165 -0.98 -17.17 -6.21
N ARG A 166 -0.88 -15.92 -6.70
CA ARG A 166 -1.55 -15.48 -7.93
C ARG A 166 -1.21 -16.36 -9.12
N ALA A 167 0.07 -16.65 -9.29
CA ALA A 167 0.56 -17.50 -10.39
C ALA A 167 0.09 -18.95 -10.23
N ALA A 168 0.22 -19.53 -9.04
CA ALA A 168 -0.17 -20.89 -8.74
C ALA A 168 -1.69 -21.13 -8.87
N LEU A 169 -2.51 -20.12 -8.55
CA LEU A 169 -3.96 -20.16 -8.77
C LEU A 169 -4.37 -19.91 -10.22
N GLY A 170 -3.43 -19.69 -11.14
CA GLY A 170 -3.74 -19.41 -12.54
C GLY A 170 -4.49 -18.08 -12.77
N LEU A 171 -4.42 -17.15 -11.83
CA LEU A 171 -5.11 -15.87 -11.93
C LEU A 171 -4.38 -14.93 -12.89
N ALA A 172 -4.85 -14.87 -14.14
CA ALA A 172 -4.24 -14.07 -15.18
C ALA A 172 -4.17 -12.58 -14.80
N ALA A 173 -2.98 -12.03 -14.80
CA ALA A 173 -2.74 -10.64 -14.49
C ALA A 173 -1.85 -9.97 -15.56
N ARG A 174 -2.08 -8.67 -15.76
CA ARG A 174 -1.10 -7.81 -16.42
C ARG A 174 -0.19 -7.26 -15.32
N ASP A 175 1.04 -7.73 -15.31
CA ASP A 175 2.06 -7.35 -14.35
C ASP A 175 3.19 -6.60 -15.06
N ARG A 176 3.46 -5.37 -14.65
CA ARG A 176 4.49 -4.52 -15.25
C ARG A 176 5.21 -3.74 -14.17
N GLU A 177 6.51 -3.64 -14.29
CA GLU A 177 7.29 -2.68 -13.51
C GLU A 177 7.09 -1.27 -14.05
N TYR A 178 6.97 -0.30 -13.14
CA TYR A 178 6.97 1.11 -13.53
C TYR A 178 8.38 1.54 -13.93
N ARG A 179 8.47 2.44 -14.91
CA ARG A 179 9.75 3.01 -15.35
C ARG A 179 10.41 3.88 -14.26
N TYR A 180 9.61 4.36 -13.33
CA TYR A 180 10.03 5.17 -12.21
C TYR A 180 9.75 4.46 -10.91
N GLY A 181 10.76 4.48 -10.06
CA GLY A 181 10.73 4.12 -8.65
C GLY A 181 11.05 5.33 -7.79
N ALA A 182 11.58 5.06 -6.61
CA ALA A 182 12.03 6.10 -5.70
C ALA A 182 13.30 5.70 -4.96
N LEU A 183 14.03 6.72 -4.53
CA LEU A 183 14.95 6.62 -3.42
C LEU A 183 14.27 7.22 -2.19
N TRP A 184 14.26 6.47 -1.09
CA TRP A 184 13.66 6.88 0.16
C TRP A 184 14.71 7.14 1.21
N ALA A 185 14.42 8.11 2.08
CA ALA A 185 15.18 8.32 3.30
C ALA A 185 14.23 8.55 4.47
N ILE A 186 14.63 8.14 5.65
CA ILE A 186 14.01 8.56 6.92
C ILE A 186 15.03 9.43 7.64
N VAL A 187 14.60 10.61 8.03
CA VAL A 187 15.44 11.60 8.70
C VAL A 187 14.80 12.10 9.99
N PRO A 188 15.58 12.51 10.97
CA PRO A 188 15.04 13.19 12.15
C PRO A 188 14.43 14.55 11.75
N ASP A 189 13.26 14.86 12.32
CA ASP A 189 12.59 16.15 12.22
C ASP A 189 12.41 16.73 13.64
N ARG A 190 13.54 16.92 14.32
CA ARG A 190 13.60 17.34 15.73
C ARG A 190 12.96 18.70 16.00
N HIS A 191 12.91 19.55 14.97
CA HIS A 191 12.34 20.90 15.07
C HIS A 191 10.91 20.98 14.56
N GLY A 192 10.31 19.84 14.13
CA GLY A 192 8.95 19.78 13.62
C GLY A 192 8.74 20.62 12.36
N LEU A 193 9.76 20.72 11.50
CA LEU A 193 9.71 21.49 10.26
C LEU A 193 8.55 21.08 9.35
N THR A 194 8.23 19.80 9.33
CA THR A 194 7.16 19.25 8.48
C THR A 194 5.75 19.63 8.96
N GLY A 195 5.60 19.94 10.25
CA GLY A 195 4.31 20.24 10.86
C GLY A 195 3.30 19.12 10.61
N ASP A 196 2.19 19.46 9.96
CA ASP A 196 1.10 18.55 9.59
C ASP A 196 0.87 18.47 8.06
N THR A 197 1.90 18.80 7.28
CA THR A 197 1.78 18.96 5.83
C THR A 197 2.59 17.91 5.07
N LEU A 198 1.93 17.14 4.20
CA LEU A 198 2.60 16.41 3.13
C LEU A 198 3.00 17.42 2.05
N TYR A 199 4.31 17.67 1.95
CA TYR A 199 4.87 18.53 0.93
C TYR A 199 5.39 17.75 -0.26
N GLN A 200 5.14 18.26 -1.44
CA GLN A 200 5.57 17.66 -2.69
C GLN A 200 5.99 18.73 -3.68
N ARG A 201 7.15 18.56 -4.31
CA ARG A 201 7.62 19.48 -5.34
C ARG A 201 8.14 18.75 -6.56
N MET A 202 7.78 19.27 -7.71
CA MET A 202 8.13 18.70 -9.01
C MET A 202 8.89 19.72 -9.87
N ASP A 203 9.92 19.23 -10.56
CA ASP A 203 10.56 19.95 -11.66
C ASP A 203 10.40 19.11 -12.93
N GLY A 204 9.44 19.52 -13.75
CA GLY A 204 8.98 18.72 -14.88
C GLY A 204 8.18 17.50 -14.46
N THR A 205 8.31 16.40 -15.19
CA THR A 205 7.63 15.12 -14.91
C THR A 205 8.59 14.04 -14.39
N ARG A 206 9.89 14.32 -14.33
CA ARG A 206 10.94 13.36 -13.99
C ARG A 206 11.46 13.53 -12.56
N ARG A 207 11.57 14.78 -12.11
CA ARG A 207 12.08 15.13 -10.78
C ARG A 207 10.94 15.44 -9.85
N TYR A 208 10.87 14.70 -8.78
CA TYR A 208 9.82 14.82 -7.79
C TYR A 208 10.37 14.49 -6.40
N LEU A 209 10.28 15.45 -5.51
CA LEU A 209 10.59 15.30 -4.10
C LEU A 209 9.28 15.34 -3.30
N GLY A 210 9.12 14.40 -2.38
CA GLY A 210 8.06 14.41 -1.38
C GLY A 210 8.67 14.42 0.02
N VAL A 211 8.06 15.15 0.93
CA VAL A 211 8.38 15.17 2.36
C VAL A 211 7.12 14.87 3.14
N LEU A 212 7.09 13.74 3.83
CA LEU A 212 5.98 13.27 4.64
C LEU A 212 6.40 13.28 6.12
N PRO A 213 5.72 14.04 7.00
CA PRO A 213 5.90 13.88 8.43
C PRO A 213 5.55 12.43 8.81
N THR A 214 6.43 11.75 9.55
CA THR A 214 6.33 10.32 9.80
C THR A 214 6.72 10.02 11.24
N GLY A 215 5.76 9.64 12.06
CA GLY A 215 6.01 9.49 13.50
C GLY A 215 6.13 10.84 14.20
N THR A 216 6.61 10.84 15.45
CA THR A 216 6.61 12.02 16.32
C THR A 216 7.73 13.02 15.99
N ASP A 217 8.86 12.54 15.52
CA ASP A 217 10.12 13.29 15.37
C ASP A 217 10.89 12.96 14.09
N ARG A 218 10.20 12.41 13.09
CA ARG A 218 10.82 11.94 11.84
C ARG A 218 10.06 12.43 10.61
N ALA A 219 10.78 12.55 9.52
CA ALA A 219 10.23 12.76 8.19
C ALA A 219 10.70 11.67 7.24
N SER A 220 9.84 11.31 6.29
CA SER A 220 10.19 10.45 5.18
C SER A 220 10.35 11.30 3.93
N LEU A 221 11.50 11.18 3.28
CA LEU A 221 11.77 11.82 2.00
C LEU A 221 11.59 10.81 0.86
N PHE A 222 10.91 11.22 -0.16
CA PHE A 222 10.71 10.50 -1.42
C PHE A 222 11.42 11.25 -2.53
N TRP A 223 12.30 10.58 -3.25
CA TRP A 223 12.95 11.11 -4.44
C TRP A 223 12.66 10.25 -5.65
N SER A 224 12.03 10.82 -6.67
CA SER A 224 11.73 10.10 -7.91
C SER A 224 13.00 9.80 -8.68
N VAL A 225 13.16 8.56 -9.11
CA VAL A 225 14.26 8.10 -9.95
C VAL A 225 13.74 7.10 -10.99
N ARG A 226 14.32 7.08 -12.17
CA ARG A 226 14.07 5.96 -13.10
C ARG A 226 14.59 4.68 -12.50
N THR A 227 13.82 3.62 -12.55
CA THR A 227 14.21 2.32 -11.98
C THR A 227 15.57 1.84 -12.53
N ALA A 228 15.81 2.06 -13.83
CA ALA A 228 17.07 1.71 -14.47
C ALA A 228 18.27 2.55 -13.97
N ASP A 229 18.02 3.76 -13.47
CA ASP A 229 19.07 4.71 -13.06
C ASP A 229 19.31 4.66 -11.55
N ALA A 230 18.51 3.91 -10.79
CA ALA A 230 18.54 3.91 -9.32
C ALA A 230 19.91 3.47 -8.76
N ALA A 231 20.52 2.44 -9.33
CA ALA A 231 21.85 1.97 -8.91
C ALA A 231 22.93 3.02 -9.18
N ALA A 232 22.91 3.67 -10.34
CA ALA A 232 23.84 4.75 -10.68
C ALA A 232 23.65 5.99 -9.81
N ALA A 233 22.39 6.32 -9.46
CA ALA A 233 22.08 7.43 -8.55
C ALA A 233 22.65 7.17 -7.14
N LEU A 234 22.53 5.93 -6.63
CA LEU A 234 23.12 5.53 -5.35
C LEU A 234 24.65 5.55 -5.39
N ALA A 235 25.25 5.03 -6.46
CA ALA A 235 26.70 5.03 -6.65
C ALA A 235 27.29 6.46 -6.77
N GLY A 236 26.50 7.44 -7.20
CA GLY A 236 26.88 8.85 -7.25
C GLY A 236 27.06 9.50 -5.87
N GLY A 237 26.61 8.86 -4.81
CA GLY A 237 26.78 9.27 -3.43
C GLY A 237 25.81 10.35 -2.96
N LEU A 238 25.77 10.53 -1.63
CA LEU A 238 24.84 11.44 -0.96
C LEU A 238 25.05 12.92 -1.34
N GLU A 239 26.30 13.35 -1.51
CA GLU A 239 26.59 14.75 -1.82
C GLU A 239 26.01 15.17 -3.18
N ARG A 240 26.14 14.32 -4.19
CA ARG A 240 25.53 14.56 -5.49
C ARG A 240 24.01 14.60 -5.39
N TRP A 241 23.43 13.64 -4.67
CA TRP A 241 21.98 13.60 -4.45
C TRP A 241 21.50 14.85 -3.69
N ARG A 242 22.20 15.27 -2.63
CA ARG A 242 21.85 16.49 -1.87
C ARG A 242 21.88 17.73 -2.76
N ALA A 243 22.88 17.88 -3.61
CA ALA A 243 22.97 18.99 -4.55
C ALA A 243 21.76 19.07 -5.50
N GLU A 244 21.21 17.91 -5.90
CA GLU A 244 20.02 17.83 -6.75
C GLU A 244 18.71 17.99 -5.97
N ALA A 245 18.62 17.44 -4.76
CA ALA A 245 17.39 17.40 -3.95
C ALA A 245 17.13 18.70 -3.20
N ARG A 246 18.17 19.36 -2.68
CA ARG A 246 18.07 20.57 -1.86
C ARG A 246 17.29 21.72 -2.52
N PRO A 247 17.49 22.05 -3.82
CA PRO A 247 16.70 23.09 -4.48
C PRO A 247 15.20 22.76 -4.59
N LEU A 248 14.84 21.47 -4.62
CA LEU A 248 13.45 21.02 -4.66
C LEU A 248 12.82 20.93 -3.26
N ALA A 249 13.61 20.80 -2.22
CA ALA A 249 13.11 20.68 -0.87
C ALA A 249 12.47 21.97 -0.33
N GLY A 250 12.79 23.14 -0.92
CA GLY A 250 12.23 24.41 -0.47
C GLY A 250 12.50 24.68 1.01
N PRO A 251 11.45 24.90 1.82
CA PRO A 251 11.63 25.16 3.26
C PRO A 251 12.13 23.92 4.03
N TYR A 252 12.08 22.73 3.45
CA TYR A 252 12.52 21.47 4.03
C TYR A 252 13.95 21.08 3.63
N ALA A 253 14.71 22.00 3.02
CA ALA A 253 16.11 21.77 2.66
C ALA A 253 16.99 21.27 3.83
N PRO A 254 16.81 21.73 5.08
CA PRO A 254 17.56 21.17 6.20
C PRO A 254 17.37 19.67 6.40
N LEU A 255 16.20 19.11 6.07
CA LEU A 255 15.95 17.66 6.18
C LEU A 255 16.73 16.86 5.13
N VAL A 256 17.05 17.46 3.99
CA VAL A 256 17.90 16.84 2.95
C VAL A 256 19.33 16.65 3.46
N ASP A 257 19.80 17.59 4.27
CA ASP A 257 21.16 17.55 4.85
C ASP A 257 21.28 16.43 5.91
N GLU A 258 20.19 16.07 6.58
CA GLU A 258 20.12 14.99 7.58
C GLU A 258 20.13 13.58 6.97
N VAL A 259 20.03 13.45 5.65
CA VAL A 259 19.99 12.12 4.99
C VAL A 259 21.34 11.43 5.10
N THR A 260 21.37 10.27 5.73
CA THR A 260 22.55 9.42 5.88
C THR A 260 22.52 8.19 4.96
N GLU A 261 21.34 7.78 4.51
CA GLU A 261 21.14 6.61 3.67
C GLU A 261 19.97 6.81 2.71
N LEU A 262 20.08 6.25 1.51
CA LEU A 262 19.02 6.20 0.52
C LEU A 262 18.66 4.74 0.20
N LEU A 263 17.39 4.41 0.35
CA LEU A 263 16.86 3.09 0.10
C LEU A 263 16.09 3.05 -1.23
N PRO A 264 16.48 2.22 -2.19
CA PRO A 264 15.79 2.13 -3.47
C PRO A 264 14.48 1.35 -3.34
N ALA A 265 13.46 1.82 -4.04
CA ALA A 265 12.19 1.13 -4.18
C ALA A 265 11.72 1.16 -5.64
N SER A 266 11.41 0.00 -6.18
CA SER A 266 10.71 -0.15 -7.46
C SER A 266 9.23 -0.42 -7.21
N TYR A 267 8.40 0.00 -8.16
CA TYR A 267 6.96 -0.20 -8.09
C TYR A 267 6.47 -1.07 -9.24
N ARG A 268 5.41 -1.82 -8.98
CA ARG A 268 4.77 -2.66 -9.98
C ARG A 268 3.30 -2.27 -10.15
N SER A 269 2.81 -2.44 -11.37
CA SER A 269 1.39 -2.35 -11.69
C SER A 269 0.86 -3.76 -11.89
N VAL A 270 0.02 -4.21 -10.97
CA VAL A 270 -0.66 -5.49 -11.06
C VAL A 270 -2.14 -5.26 -11.38
N VAL A 271 -2.62 -5.86 -12.46
CA VAL A 271 -4.01 -5.79 -12.88
C VAL A 271 -4.51 -7.21 -13.15
N VAL A 272 -5.12 -7.81 -12.15
CA VAL A 272 -5.82 -9.09 -12.32
C VAL A 272 -7.03 -8.89 -13.22
N ARG A 273 -7.20 -9.73 -14.24
CA ARG A 273 -8.15 -9.48 -15.32
C ARG A 273 -9.58 -9.84 -14.99
N ALA A 274 -9.82 -11.07 -14.60
CA ALA A 274 -11.17 -11.60 -14.43
C ALA A 274 -11.70 -11.47 -13.01
N SER A 275 -11.01 -12.04 -12.03
CA SER A 275 -11.44 -12.13 -10.62
C SER A 275 -10.23 -12.21 -9.72
N TYR A 276 -10.36 -11.78 -8.46
CA TYR A 276 -9.34 -11.97 -7.41
C TYR A 276 -9.44 -13.34 -6.75
N ARG A 277 -10.38 -14.20 -7.19
CA ARG A 277 -10.66 -15.49 -6.61
C ARG A 277 -10.66 -16.63 -7.63
N VAL A 278 -10.42 -17.81 -7.12
CA VAL A 278 -10.64 -19.11 -7.80
C VAL A 278 -11.39 -20.02 -6.86
N THR A 279 -12.31 -20.79 -7.40
CA THR A 279 -13.06 -21.80 -6.66
C THR A 279 -12.65 -23.21 -7.11
N GLY A 280 -12.49 -24.10 -6.18
CA GLY A 280 -12.02 -25.48 -6.41
C GLY A 280 -13.11 -26.54 -6.23
N GLY A 281 -14.31 -26.33 -6.79
CA GLY A 281 -15.38 -27.34 -6.76
C GLY A 281 -16.13 -27.47 -5.43
N GLY A 282 -16.59 -26.37 -4.87
CA GLY A 282 -17.65 -26.32 -3.88
C GLY A 282 -17.25 -26.18 -2.41
N ARG A 283 -16.00 -26.44 -2.01
CA ARG A 283 -15.56 -26.31 -0.59
C ARG A 283 -14.15 -25.76 -0.40
N SER A 284 -13.45 -25.43 -1.46
CA SER A 284 -12.10 -24.87 -1.37
C SER A 284 -11.92 -23.73 -2.36
N ALA A 285 -11.25 -22.68 -1.93
CA ALA A 285 -11.07 -21.49 -2.73
C ALA A 285 -9.74 -20.79 -2.48
N GLY A 286 -9.27 -20.06 -3.47
CA GLY A 286 -8.15 -19.14 -3.36
C GLY A 286 -8.59 -17.72 -3.61
N VAL A 287 -8.04 -16.74 -2.89
CA VAL A 287 -8.36 -15.32 -3.04
C VAL A 287 -7.11 -14.47 -2.87
N LEU A 288 -7.05 -13.33 -3.57
CA LEU A 288 -5.96 -12.36 -3.46
C LEU A 288 -6.39 -11.11 -2.71
N VAL A 289 -5.48 -10.56 -1.89
CA VAL A 289 -5.64 -9.29 -1.16
C VAL A 289 -4.41 -8.40 -1.36
N GLY A 290 -4.59 -7.10 -1.23
CA GLY A 290 -3.51 -6.13 -1.30
C GLY A 290 -2.78 -6.11 -2.64
N ASP A 291 -1.46 -5.95 -2.57
CA ASP A 291 -0.61 -5.84 -3.76
C ASP A 291 -0.60 -7.11 -4.64
N ALA A 292 -0.91 -8.27 -4.07
CA ALA A 292 -1.07 -9.50 -4.84
C ALA A 292 -2.23 -9.40 -5.84
N ALA A 293 -3.28 -8.66 -5.50
CA ALA A 293 -4.45 -8.43 -6.32
C ALA A 293 -4.32 -7.18 -7.22
N HIS A 294 -3.76 -6.07 -6.69
CA HIS A 294 -3.89 -4.77 -7.34
C HIS A 294 -2.77 -3.77 -7.03
N ALA A 295 -1.52 -4.19 -6.98
CA ALA A 295 -0.39 -3.27 -6.82
C ALA A 295 -0.45 -2.12 -7.82
N MET A 296 -0.15 -0.91 -7.37
CA MET A 296 -0.19 0.31 -8.18
C MET A 296 0.89 1.31 -7.76
N SER A 297 1.13 2.32 -8.60
CA SER A 297 2.04 3.42 -8.28
C SER A 297 1.57 4.19 -7.04
N PRO A 298 2.47 4.70 -6.19
CA PRO A 298 2.14 5.35 -4.91
C PRO A 298 1.54 6.76 -5.05
N GLN A 299 1.18 7.22 -6.25
CA GLN A 299 0.73 8.60 -6.52
C GLN A 299 -0.42 9.08 -5.61
N LEU A 300 -1.32 8.19 -5.22
CA LEU A 300 -2.44 8.50 -4.33
C LEU A 300 -2.16 8.14 -2.86
N GLY A 301 -1.04 7.50 -2.55
CA GLY A 301 -0.75 7.00 -1.20
C GLY A 301 -1.77 6.00 -0.66
N ALA A 302 -2.60 5.39 -1.53
CA ALA A 302 -3.76 4.61 -1.11
C ALA A 302 -3.47 3.11 -0.88
N GLY A 303 -2.33 2.59 -1.31
CA GLY A 303 -2.05 1.15 -1.36
C GLY A 303 -2.27 0.42 -0.03
N THR A 304 -1.70 0.95 1.05
CA THR A 304 -1.83 0.37 2.40
C THR A 304 -3.28 0.38 2.90
N SER A 305 -3.99 1.51 2.72
CA SER A 305 -5.39 1.62 3.13
C SER A 305 -6.31 0.71 2.33
N LEU A 306 -6.04 0.54 1.04
CA LEU A 306 -6.77 -0.42 0.19
C LEU A 306 -6.50 -1.87 0.59
N ALA A 307 -5.25 -2.20 0.96
CA ALA A 307 -4.87 -3.53 1.42
C ALA A 307 -5.55 -3.89 2.76
N LEU A 308 -5.63 -2.96 3.70
CA LEU A 308 -6.38 -3.11 4.94
C LEU A 308 -7.88 -3.29 4.67
N ALA A 309 -8.44 -2.51 3.74
CA ALA A 309 -9.84 -2.64 3.34
C ALA A 309 -10.14 -3.98 2.65
N ASP A 310 -9.17 -4.58 1.93
CA ASP A 310 -9.33 -5.95 1.41
C ASP A 310 -9.48 -6.93 2.56
N ALA A 311 -8.59 -6.86 3.56
CA ALA A 311 -8.63 -7.75 4.72
C ALA A 311 -9.99 -7.69 5.43
N TRP A 312 -10.47 -6.48 5.70
CA TRP A 312 -11.78 -6.28 6.32
C TRP A 312 -12.93 -6.80 5.45
N THR A 313 -12.94 -6.46 4.15
CA THR A 313 -14.01 -6.87 3.24
C THR A 313 -14.06 -8.40 3.10
N LEU A 314 -12.91 -9.05 3.08
CA LEU A 314 -12.84 -10.52 3.06
C LEU A 314 -13.42 -11.12 4.35
N ALA A 315 -13.01 -10.60 5.50
CA ALA A 315 -13.54 -11.05 6.78
C ALA A 315 -15.07 -10.82 6.87
N ALA A 316 -15.56 -9.65 6.47
CA ALA A 316 -16.99 -9.35 6.43
C ALA A 316 -17.77 -10.28 5.47
N SER A 317 -17.16 -10.70 4.35
CA SER A 317 -17.79 -11.62 3.43
C SER A 317 -17.96 -13.03 4.02
N LEU A 318 -16.93 -13.52 4.70
CA LEU A 318 -16.96 -14.84 5.35
C LEU A 318 -17.89 -14.87 6.58
N GLN A 319 -18.05 -13.74 7.25
CA GLN A 319 -19.03 -13.62 8.35
C GLN A 319 -20.47 -13.58 7.84
N ARG A 320 -20.68 -13.02 6.63
CA ARG A 320 -22.01 -12.80 6.06
C ARG A 320 -22.60 -14.03 5.36
N TYR A 321 -21.77 -14.88 4.80
CA TYR A 321 -22.17 -16.02 3.97
C TYR A 321 -21.47 -17.29 4.39
N ASP A 322 -22.23 -18.32 4.66
CA ASP A 322 -21.70 -19.65 5.00
C ASP A 322 -21.07 -20.36 3.80
N ASP A 323 -21.60 -20.09 2.60
CA ASP A 323 -21.05 -20.62 1.36
C ASP A 323 -19.84 -19.81 0.92
N LEU A 324 -18.69 -20.48 0.82
CA LEU A 324 -17.41 -19.87 0.51
C LEU A 324 -17.37 -19.22 -0.89
N ASP A 325 -18.03 -19.84 -1.88
CA ASP A 325 -18.09 -19.30 -3.23
C ASP A 325 -18.90 -18.02 -3.27
N VAL A 326 -20.03 -17.96 -2.57
CA VAL A 326 -20.88 -16.78 -2.45
C VAL A 326 -20.14 -15.66 -1.70
N ALA A 327 -19.48 -16.00 -0.59
CA ALA A 327 -18.69 -15.06 0.19
C ALA A 327 -17.60 -14.39 -0.67
N LEU A 328 -16.81 -15.21 -1.37
CA LEU A 328 -15.71 -14.70 -2.19
C LEU A 328 -16.18 -13.99 -3.46
N GLN A 329 -17.33 -14.36 -4.03
CA GLN A 329 -17.95 -13.61 -5.12
C GLN A 329 -18.31 -12.20 -4.64
N TRP A 330 -18.95 -12.10 -3.49
CA TRP A 330 -19.31 -10.81 -2.91
C TRP A 330 -18.09 -9.94 -2.61
N TYR A 331 -17.03 -10.54 -2.03
CA TYR A 331 -15.74 -9.86 -1.84
C TYR A 331 -15.19 -9.30 -3.15
N ASP A 332 -15.13 -10.13 -4.19
CA ASP A 332 -14.60 -9.74 -5.51
C ASP A 332 -15.38 -8.56 -6.10
N ASP A 333 -16.71 -8.61 -6.05
CA ASP A 333 -17.58 -7.56 -6.57
C ASP A 333 -17.39 -6.23 -5.84
N GLN A 334 -17.29 -6.29 -4.50
CA GLN A 334 -17.05 -5.10 -3.69
C GLN A 334 -15.69 -4.47 -4.00
N ARG A 335 -14.64 -5.27 -3.96
CA ARG A 335 -13.27 -4.77 -4.05
C ARG A 335 -12.87 -4.36 -5.45
N ARG A 336 -13.19 -5.13 -6.46
CA ARG A 336 -12.84 -4.78 -7.84
C ARG A 336 -13.48 -3.49 -8.31
N ALA A 337 -14.73 -3.27 -7.94
CA ALA A 337 -15.42 -2.04 -8.29
C ALA A 337 -14.81 -0.82 -7.59
N HIS A 338 -14.41 -0.96 -6.32
CA HIS A 338 -13.74 0.10 -5.54
C HIS A 338 -12.32 0.36 -6.07
N VAL A 339 -11.48 -0.65 -6.17
CA VAL A 339 -10.08 -0.55 -6.63
C VAL A 339 -9.97 0.01 -8.05
N ARG A 340 -10.97 -0.25 -8.93
CA ARG A 340 -11.00 0.28 -10.29
C ARG A 340 -10.90 1.80 -10.33
N TRP A 341 -11.55 2.51 -9.38
CA TRP A 341 -11.47 3.97 -9.24
C TRP A 341 -10.04 4.44 -8.98
N TYR A 342 -9.35 3.85 -7.99
CA TYR A 342 -7.98 4.19 -7.62
C TYR A 342 -6.98 3.86 -8.71
N ARG A 343 -7.16 2.71 -9.35
CA ARG A 343 -6.35 2.30 -10.50
C ARG A 343 -6.48 3.27 -11.68
N TRP A 344 -7.69 3.74 -11.96
CA TRP A 344 -7.91 4.72 -13.03
C TRP A 344 -7.19 6.04 -12.72
N TRP A 345 -7.38 6.59 -11.53
CA TRP A 345 -6.70 7.81 -11.11
C TRP A 345 -5.19 7.67 -11.09
N THR A 346 -4.65 6.60 -10.52
CA THR A 346 -3.21 6.33 -10.51
C THR A 346 -2.64 6.28 -11.92
N ARG A 347 -3.33 5.61 -12.86
CA ARG A 347 -2.89 5.54 -14.26
C ARG A 347 -2.95 6.88 -14.98
N ALA A 348 -3.95 7.70 -14.69
CA ALA A 348 -4.10 9.04 -15.26
C ALA A 348 -3.04 10.01 -14.73
N LEU A 349 -2.71 9.93 -13.44
CA LEU A 349 -1.77 10.83 -12.80
C LEU A 349 -0.30 10.46 -13.08
N THR A 350 0.04 9.17 -13.13
CA THR A 350 1.44 8.72 -13.22
C THR A 350 2.23 9.40 -14.36
N PRO A 351 1.75 9.53 -15.61
CA PRO A 351 2.53 10.17 -16.67
C PRO A 351 2.84 11.65 -16.42
N ALA A 352 1.95 12.34 -15.70
CA ALA A 352 2.10 13.77 -15.40
C ALA A 352 3.00 14.03 -14.19
N PHE A 353 3.16 13.04 -13.28
CA PHE A 353 3.91 13.18 -12.02
C PHE A 353 5.25 12.44 -12.04
N GLN A 354 5.27 11.24 -12.62
CA GLN A 354 6.47 10.42 -12.76
C GLN A 354 6.48 9.77 -14.15
N GLY A 355 7.03 10.46 -15.15
CA GLY A 355 6.99 9.98 -16.51
C GLY A 355 8.00 10.66 -17.43
N ASP A 356 8.20 10.06 -18.61
CA ASP A 356 9.07 10.56 -19.64
C ASP A 356 8.39 11.61 -20.56
N LEU A 357 7.07 11.76 -20.43
CA LEU A 357 6.28 12.71 -21.22
C LEU A 357 6.43 14.13 -20.65
N THR A 358 7.60 14.73 -20.84
CA THR A 358 7.96 16.05 -20.30
C THR A 358 7.02 17.17 -20.77
N ALA A 359 6.39 17.00 -21.95
CA ALA A 359 5.38 17.92 -22.47
C ALA A 359 4.15 18.05 -21.56
N LEU A 360 3.87 17.06 -20.68
CA LEU A 360 2.76 17.11 -19.74
C LEU A 360 3.02 18.04 -18.55
N ALA A 361 4.25 18.46 -18.31
CA ALA A 361 4.58 19.35 -17.19
C ALA A 361 3.84 20.69 -17.27
N LEU A 362 3.88 21.34 -18.43
CA LEU A 362 3.27 22.66 -18.62
C LEU A 362 1.73 22.61 -18.47
N PRO A 363 0.98 21.77 -19.19
CA PRO A 363 -0.47 21.68 -19.00
C PRO A 363 -0.85 21.27 -17.57
N ARG A 364 -0.10 20.36 -16.94
CA ARG A 364 -0.32 20.04 -15.51
C ARG A 364 -0.18 21.28 -14.63
N ASP A 365 0.92 22.03 -14.77
CA ASP A 365 1.22 23.20 -13.94
C ASP A 365 0.22 24.35 -14.16
N LEU A 366 -0.37 24.44 -15.36
CA LEU A 366 -1.42 25.41 -15.66
C LEU A 366 -2.80 24.97 -15.14
N LEU A 367 -3.16 23.70 -15.32
CA LEU A 367 -4.50 23.20 -15.03
C LEU A 367 -4.70 22.78 -13.56
N ALA A 368 -3.66 22.25 -12.90
CA ALA A 368 -3.80 21.75 -11.54
C ALA A 368 -4.30 22.82 -10.55
N PRO A 369 -3.82 24.09 -10.57
CA PRO A 369 -4.38 25.12 -9.69
C PRO A 369 -5.85 25.41 -9.99
N VAL A 370 -6.24 25.48 -11.25
CA VAL A 370 -7.63 25.72 -11.67
C VAL A 370 -8.53 24.60 -11.17
N VAL A 371 -8.13 23.35 -11.42
CA VAL A 371 -8.87 22.17 -10.98
C VAL A 371 -8.99 22.13 -9.45
N ALA A 372 -7.88 22.38 -8.73
CA ALA A 372 -7.87 22.36 -7.27
C ALA A 372 -8.80 23.41 -6.63
N HIS A 373 -9.04 24.54 -7.29
CA HIS A 373 -9.92 25.62 -6.77
C HIS A 373 -11.35 25.58 -7.35
N THR A 374 -11.65 24.67 -8.28
CA THR A 374 -13.01 24.51 -8.81
C THR A 374 -13.95 24.06 -7.69
N PRO A 375 -15.13 24.69 -7.51
CA PRO A 375 -16.11 24.31 -6.49
C PRO A 375 -16.42 22.81 -6.49
N GLY A 376 -16.38 22.18 -5.34
CA GLY A 376 -16.58 20.74 -5.16
C GLY A 376 -15.36 19.86 -5.44
N MET A 377 -14.34 20.34 -6.15
CA MET A 377 -13.12 19.57 -6.44
C MET A 377 -12.30 19.24 -5.20
N PRO A 378 -12.07 20.15 -4.23
CA PRO A 378 -11.38 19.80 -2.98
C PRO A 378 -12.06 18.64 -2.25
N ARG A 379 -13.39 18.62 -2.18
CA ARG A 379 -14.17 17.51 -1.58
C ARG A 379 -13.97 16.20 -2.33
N LEU A 380 -13.95 16.24 -3.66
CA LEU A 380 -13.71 15.06 -4.49
C LEU A 380 -12.29 14.53 -4.31
N LEU A 381 -11.29 15.41 -4.32
CA LEU A 381 -9.88 15.05 -4.13
C LEU A 381 -9.66 14.46 -2.74
N VAL A 382 -10.10 15.13 -1.68
CA VAL A 382 -10.00 14.60 -0.31
C VAL A 382 -10.76 13.27 -0.20
N GLY A 383 -11.99 13.15 -0.73
CA GLY A 383 -12.74 11.90 -0.73
C GLY A 383 -12.05 10.76 -1.52
N THR A 384 -11.26 11.08 -2.55
CA THR A 384 -10.42 10.09 -3.22
C THR A 384 -9.23 9.71 -2.34
N LEU A 385 -8.59 10.68 -1.68
CA LEU A 385 -7.47 10.41 -0.77
C LEU A 385 -7.90 9.59 0.45
N THR A 386 -9.06 9.91 1.05
CA THR A 386 -9.56 9.21 2.26
C THR A 386 -9.89 7.73 2.04
N GLY A 387 -10.00 7.30 0.79
CA GLY A 387 -10.18 5.89 0.48
C GLY A 387 -11.62 5.47 0.22
N ASP A 388 -12.59 6.37 0.31
CA ASP A 388 -14.01 6.05 0.30
C ASP A 388 -14.74 6.35 -1.03
N ARG A 389 -14.05 6.54 -2.14
CA ARG A 389 -14.64 6.77 -3.46
C ARG A 389 -14.66 5.51 -4.33
N ARG A 390 -15.80 5.27 -4.95
CA ARG A 390 -16.00 4.22 -5.96
C ARG A 390 -16.20 4.79 -7.36
N SER A 391 -16.63 6.05 -7.44
CA SER A 391 -16.78 6.82 -8.68
C SER A 391 -16.88 8.32 -8.37
N LEU A 392 -17.05 9.15 -9.39
CA LEU A 392 -17.29 10.60 -9.22
C LEU A 392 -18.50 10.89 -8.31
N LEU A 393 -19.57 10.09 -8.42
CA LEU A 393 -20.84 10.30 -7.73
C LEU A 393 -21.09 9.31 -6.58
N ARG A 394 -20.34 8.22 -6.49
CA ARG A 394 -20.60 7.15 -5.51
C ARG A 394 -19.46 7.03 -4.52
N THR A 395 -19.81 7.00 -3.27
CA THR A 395 -18.92 6.61 -2.16
C THR A 395 -18.95 5.09 -1.96
N TRP A 396 -17.95 4.59 -1.29
CA TRP A 396 -17.86 3.22 -0.80
C TRP A 396 -17.51 3.27 0.69
N GLN A 397 -18.13 2.44 1.46
CA GLN A 397 -17.88 2.30 2.90
C GLN A 397 -17.47 0.87 3.20
N LEU A 398 -16.70 0.69 4.26
CA LEU A 398 -16.40 -0.64 4.78
C LEU A 398 -17.71 -1.35 5.14
N PRO A 399 -17.92 -2.57 4.65
CA PRO A 399 -19.11 -3.36 4.95
C PRO A 399 -19.16 -3.78 6.42
#